data_ceddd374a930afcacac47c0f7a450979
#
_entry.id   ceddd374a930afcacac47c0f7a450979
#
_cell.length_a   1.000
_cell.length_b   1.000
_cell.length_c   1.000
_cell.angle_alpha   90.00
_cell.angle_beta   90.00
_cell.angle_gamma   90.00
#
_symmetry.space_group_name_H-M   'P 1'
#
loop_
_entity.id
_entity.type
_entity.pdbx_description
1 polymer ?
#
loop_
_entity_poly.entity_id
_entity_poly.type
_entity_poly.pdbx_seq_one_letter_code
_entity_poly.pdbx_strand_id
1 'polypeptide(L)'
;MIKFLKILASGRTKSIVHPREVLKPAIQASAASVIFIHNHPSGDPEPSNDDIEITNRLCRSCSIMGINLLDHIIIAENGYYSFKQKDLI
;
A
#
# COMPACT_ATOMS: atom_id res chain seq x y z
N MET A 1 11.60 -12.86 -6.01
CA MET A 1 12.27 -11.57 -5.79
C MET A 1 11.28 -10.56 -5.23
N ILE A 2 11.70 -9.78 -4.24
CA ILE A 2 10.86 -8.78 -3.61
C ILE A 2 11.15 -7.45 -4.25
N LYS A 3 10.09 -6.76 -4.66
CA LYS A 3 10.23 -5.41 -5.18
C LYS A 3 9.46 -4.46 -4.30
N PHE A 4 10.01 -3.29 -4.08
CA PHE A 4 9.35 -2.29 -3.26
C PHE A 4 8.69 -1.26 -4.15
N LEU A 5 7.41 -0.98 -3.87
CA LEU A 5 6.70 0.06 -4.55
C LEU A 5 6.49 1.21 -3.60
N LYS A 6 7.05 2.35 -3.92
CA LYS A 6 6.88 3.53 -3.11
C LYS A 6 5.84 4.40 -3.76
N ILE A 7 4.76 4.64 -3.07
CA ILE A 7 3.72 5.53 -3.56
C ILE A 7 3.67 6.72 -2.66
N LEU A 8 3.90 7.88 -3.23
CA LEU A 8 3.80 9.10 -2.47
C LEU A 8 2.41 9.63 -2.68
N ALA A 9 1.56 9.43 -1.71
CA ALA A 9 0.25 10.04 -1.74
C ALA A 9 0.35 11.33 -0.96
N SER A 10 0.04 12.42 -1.59
CA SER A 10 -0.01 13.64 -0.86
C SER A 10 -1.35 13.61 -0.17
N GLY A 11 -1.39 13.86 1.06
CA GLY A 11 -2.60 13.66 1.82
C GLY A 11 -3.69 14.62 1.56
N ARG A 12 -3.62 15.47 0.53
CA ARG A 12 -4.65 16.37 0.37
C ARG A 12 -5.80 15.78 -0.37
N THR A 13 -5.74 14.65 -0.86
CA THR A 13 -6.87 14.19 -1.57
C THR A 13 -7.28 12.90 -1.09
N LYS A 14 -8.45 12.65 -1.24
CA LYS A 14 -8.92 11.43 -1.10
C LYS A 14 -8.80 10.70 -2.28
N SER A 15 -7.89 10.88 -3.10
CA SER A 15 -7.80 10.13 -4.28
C SER A 15 -7.56 8.73 -3.94
N ILE A 16 -8.49 7.92 -4.22
CA ILE A 16 -8.38 6.51 -4.07
C ILE A 16 -7.51 6.06 -5.19
N VAL A 17 -6.39 5.49 -4.86
CA VAL A 17 -5.48 4.97 -5.84
C VAL A 17 -6.06 3.68 -6.36
N HIS A 18 -6.20 3.54 -7.67
CA HIS A 18 -6.70 2.31 -8.24
C HIS A 18 -5.62 1.23 -8.20
N PRO A 19 -5.98 0.00 -7.83
CA PRO A 19 -5.01 -1.07 -7.81
C PRO A 19 -4.24 -1.25 -9.11
N ARG A 20 -4.88 -1.02 -10.25
CA ARG A 20 -4.18 -1.19 -11.52
C ARG A 20 -3.03 -0.22 -11.67
N GLU A 21 -3.17 1.00 -11.15
CA GLU A 21 -2.09 1.99 -11.24
C GLU A 21 -0.94 1.64 -10.33
N VAL A 22 -1.28 1.09 -9.19
CA VAL A 22 -0.31 0.71 -8.20
C VAL A 22 0.42 -0.54 -8.64
N LEU A 23 -0.28 -1.50 -9.19
CA LEU A 23 0.31 -2.79 -9.54
C LEU A 23 1.00 -2.78 -10.89
N LYS A 24 0.76 -1.77 -11.71
CA LYS A 24 1.37 -1.71 -13.03
C LYS A 24 2.90 -1.79 -12.96
N PRO A 25 3.60 -1.00 -12.13
CA PRO A 25 5.05 -1.14 -12.03
C PRO A 25 5.47 -2.52 -11.54
N ALA A 26 4.70 -3.12 -10.65
CA ALA A 26 5.01 -4.46 -10.14
C ALA A 26 4.90 -5.49 -11.24
N ILE A 27 3.87 -5.37 -12.07
CA ILE A 27 3.67 -6.30 -13.18
C ILE A 27 4.80 -6.12 -14.19
N GLN A 28 5.14 -4.88 -14.52
CA GLN A 28 6.20 -4.59 -15.47
C GLN A 28 7.55 -5.10 -14.99
N ALA A 29 7.76 -5.10 -13.68
CA ALA A 29 9.01 -5.60 -13.08
C ALA A 29 8.98 -7.10 -12.83
N SER A 30 7.89 -7.77 -13.15
CA SER A 30 7.70 -9.20 -12.88
C SER A 30 7.92 -9.51 -11.40
N ALA A 31 7.43 -8.65 -10.53
CA ALA A 31 7.62 -8.81 -9.10
C ALA A 31 6.76 -9.96 -8.58
N ALA A 32 7.35 -10.82 -7.75
CA ALA A 32 6.60 -11.87 -7.09
C ALA A 32 5.96 -11.37 -5.80
N SER A 33 6.54 -10.35 -5.19
CA SER A 33 6.05 -9.78 -3.93
C SER A 33 6.24 -8.28 -3.93
N VAL A 34 5.38 -7.57 -3.21
CA VAL A 34 5.45 -6.12 -3.13
C VAL A 34 5.20 -5.67 -1.71
N ILE A 35 5.74 -4.52 -1.36
CA ILE A 35 5.41 -3.79 -0.14
C ILE A 35 4.96 -2.41 -0.59
N PHE A 36 3.83 -1.96 -0.05
CA PHE A 36 3.26 -0.67 -0.36
C PHE A 36 3.70 0.31 0.69
N ILE A 37 4.22 1.44 0.30
CA ILE A 37 4.60 2.48 1.24
C ILE A 37 3.80 3.73 0.92
N HIS A 38 3.15 4.26 1.94
CA HIS A 38 2.21 5.35 1.82
C HIS A 38 2.65 6.45 2.80
N ASN A 39 2.75 7.66 2.34
CA ASN A 39 3.17 8.77 3.18
C ASN A 39 1.97 9.58 3.64
N HIS A 40 1.89 9.86 4.96
CA HIS A 40 0.86 10.70 5.52
C HIS A 40 1.47 12.05 5.91
N PRO A 41 1.28 13.09 5.10
CA PRO A 41 1.85 14.40 5.41
C PRO A 41 1.30 15.02 6.69
N SER A 42 0.16 14.55 7.18
CA SER A 42 -0.41 15.07 8.41
C SER A 42 0.44 14.79 9.63
N GLY A 43 1.35 13.84 9.54
CA GLY A 43 2.18 13.46 10.68
C GLY A 43 1.61 12.32 11.50
N ASP A 44 0.37 11.92 11.26
CA ASP A 44 -0.29 10.85 11.99
C ASP A 44 -0.31 9.60 11.13
N PRO A 45 0.32 8.50 11.55
CA PRO A 45 0.36 7.30 10.72
C PRO A 45 -0.92 6.46 10.75
N GLU A 46 -1.89 6.86 11.56
CA GLU A 46 -3.11 6.08 11.68
C GLU A 46 -3.84 6.01 10.33
N PRO A 47 -4.29 4.84 9.89
CA PRO A 47 -4.94 4.71 8.60
C PRO A 47 -6.35 5.30 8.62
N SER A 48 -6.73 5.91 7.52
CA SER A 48 -8.09 6.35 7.31
C SER A 48 -8.94 5.19 6.84
N ASN A 49 -10.24 5.38 6.78
CA ASN A 49 -11.11 4.36 6.23
C ASN A 49 -10.77 4.08 4.76
N ASP A 50 -10.40 5.12 4.02
CA ASP A 50 -10.00 4.96 2.63
C ASP A 50 -8.72 4.12 2.53
N ASP A 51 -7.78 4.31 3.45
CA ASP A 51 -6.56 3.53 3.48
C ASP A 51 -6.87 2.04 3.71
N ILE A 52 -7.78 1.77 4.61
CA ILE A 52 -8.17 0.39 4.91
C ILE A 52 -8.85 -0.22 3.69
N GLU A 53 -9.70 0.54 3.03
CA GLU A 53 -10.40 0.05 1.85
C GLU A 53 -9.44 -0.25 0.71
N ILE A 54 -8.49 0.65 0.44
CA ILE A 54 -7.54 0.41 -0.65
C ILE A 54 -6.66 -0.80 -0.32
N THR A 55 -6.31 -0.99 0.95
CA THR A 55 -5.53 -2.14 1.35
C THR A 55 -6.29 -3.43 1.08
N ASN A 56 -7.57 -3.47 1.40
CA ASN A 56 -8.38 -4.65 1.13
C ASN A 56 -8.47 -4.93 -0.38
N ARG A 57 -8.63 -3.88 -1.18
CA ARG A 57 -8.70 -4.04 -2.63
C ARG A 57 -7.37 -4.52 -3.20
N LEU A 58 -6.27 -4.00 -2.66
CA LEU A 58 -4.94 -4.44 -3.08
C LEU A 58 -4.68 -5.88 -2.74
N CYS A 59 -5.10 -6.32 -1.55
CA CYS A 59 -4.96 -7.71 -1.16
C CYS A 59 -5.68 -8.62 -2.14
N ARG A 60 -6.90 -8.27 -2.51
CA ARG A 60 -7.67 -9.08 -3.46
C ARG A 60 -7.03 -9.06 -4.85
N SER A 61 -6.60 -7.89 -5.29
CA SER A 61 -6.00 -7.75 -6.61
C SER A 61 -4.69 -8.51 -6.70
N CYS A 62 -3.85 -8.40 -5.68
CA CYS A 62 -2.59 -9.12 -5.64
C CYS A 62 -2.81 -10.63 -5.64
N SER A 63 -3.81 -11.08 -4.89
CA SER A 63 -4.12 -12.50 -4.85
C SER A 63 -4.52 -13.02 -6.23
N ILE A 64 -5.34 -12.27 -6.94
CA ILE A 64 -5.75 -12.66 -8.29
C ILE A 64 -4.57 -12.67 -9.26
N MET A 65 -3.67 -11.71 -9.12
CA MET A 65 -2.54 -11.58 -10.02
C MET A 65 -1.37 -12.50 -9.66
N GLY A 66 -1.47 -13.21 -8.56
CA GLY A 66 -0.36 -14.07 -8.13
C GLY A 66 0.81 -13.30 -7.55
N ILE A 67 0.57 -12.10 -7.03
CA ILE A 67 1.59 -11.28 -6.41
C ILE A 67 1.34 -11.28 -4.90
N ASN A 68 2.39 -11.47 -4.11
CA ASN A 68 2.25 -11.45 -2.67
C ASN A 68 2.32 -10.03 -2.16
N LEU A 69 1.27 -9.56 -1.51
CA LEU A 69 1.33 -8.28 -0.82
C LEU A 69 1.86 -8.55 0.58
N LEU A 70 3.12 -8.22 0.81
CA LEU A 70 3.78 -8.53 2.07
C LEU A 70 3.38 -7.57 3.18
N ASP A 71 3.17 -6.30 2.84
CA ASP A 71 2.78 -5.30 3.82
C ASP A 71 2.29 -4.05 3.10
N HIS A 72 1.57 -3.24 3.86
CA HIS A 72 1.26 -1.87 3.51
C HIS A 72 1.70 -1.05 4.72
N ILE A 73 2.64 -0.14 4.54
CA ILE A 73 3.22 0.63 5.62
C ILE A 73 2.91 2.10 5.39
N ILE A 74 2.26 2.72 6.35
CA ILE A 74 2.04 4.15 6.33
C ILE A 74 3.16 4.80 7.13
N ILE A 75 3.85 5.75 6.51
CA ILE A 75 4.94 6.46 7.16
C ILE A 75 4.51 7.89 7.41
N ALA A 76 4.74 8.37 8.60
CA ALA A 76 4.42 9.74 8.98
C ALA A 76 5.52 10.26 9.90
N GLU A 77 5.49 11.56 10.18
CA GLU A 77 6.52 12.15 11.02
C GLU A 77 6.53 11.52 12.41
N ASN A 78 5.37 11.21 12.93
CA ASN A 78 5.27 10.67 14.29
C ASN A 78 5.32 9.16 14.37
N GLY A 79 5.72 8.49 13.32
CA GLY A 79 5.86 7.05 13.36
C GLY A 79 5.39 6.36 12.09
N TYR A 80 5.07 5.10 12.22
CA TYR A 80 4.60 4.32 11.08
C TYR A 80 3.51 3.36 11.54
N TYR A 81 2.76 2.87 10.57
CA TYR A 81 1.71 1.88 10.81
C TYR A 81 1.90 0.77 9.79
N SER A 82 2.06 -0.45 10.26
CA SER A 82 2.20 -1.62 9.40
C SER A 82 0.91 -2.44 9.47
N PHE A 83 0.26 -2.62 8.35
CA PHE A 83 -0.97 -3.42 8.30
C PHE A 83 -0.66 -4.88 8.64
N LYS A 84 0.53 -5.36 8.29
CA LYS A 84 0.93 -6.73 8.61
C LYS A 84 1.07 -6.91 10.12
N GLN A 85 1.67 -5.94 10.81
CA GLN A 85 1.83 -6.02 12.25
C GLN A 85 0.49 -6.00 12.97
N LYS A 86 -0.53 -5.42 12.35
CA LYS A 86 -1.86 -5.34 12.95
C LYS A 86 -2.76 -6.48 12.47
N ASP A 87 -2.18 -7.43 11.78
CA ASP A 87 -2.91 -8.60 11.27
C ASP A 87 -4.05 -8.23 10.32
N LEU A 88 -3.87 -7.16 9.56
CA LEU A 88 -4.84 -6.75 8.56
C LEU A 88 -4.44 -7.18 7.15
N ILE A 89 -3.30 -7.79 7.04
CA ILE A 89 -2.82 -8.39 5.80
C ILE A 89 -2.41 -9.83 6.09
#